data_ecd0c3c9c28d3e0b458ebc463e721555
#
_entry.id   ecd0c3c9c28d3e0b458ebc463e721555
#
_cell.length_a   1.000
_cell.length_b   1.000
_cell.length_c   1.000
_cell.angle_alpha   90.00
_cell.angle_beta   90.00
_cell.angle_gamma   90.00
#
_symmetry.space_group_name_H-M   'P 1'
#
loop_
_entity.id
_entity.type
_entity.pdbx_description
1 polymer ?
#
loop_
_entity_poly.entity_id
_entity_poly.type
_entity_poly.pdbx_seq_one_letter_code
_entity_poly.pdbx_strand_id
1 'polypeptide(L)'
;MRDAFPGNPIAHNVRSYRLCRVETMLKIENLHARVEGKEILKGLSLEVNAGEVHAIMGPNGAGKSTLGHVLSGRDGYEVTAGTVTYNGIDLLTLAPEARAAAGVFLAFQYPVEIPGVNNTYFLRAALNAQRKVRGEKELDSMQFLKLVREKLKVMQISDELLHRAVNEGFSGGEKKRNEIFQMAVLEPQLAILDETDSGLDIDALKQVAQGVNTLRSPQRAFLMITHYQRLLDYVVPDFVHVLADGRIVESGDKSLALKLEEHGYAGIAASHPAGSHQAGAVA
;
A
#
# COMPACT_ATOMS: atom_id res chain seq x y z
N MET A 1 -70.73 -23.31 -19.26
CA MET A 1 -70.69 -24.11 -18.03
C MET A 1 -69.29 -24.23 -17.56
N ARG A 2 -69.04 -23.67 -16.39
CA ARG A 2 -67.95 -23.86 -15.42
C ARG A 2 -66.54 -23.45 -15.85
N ASP A 3 -66.26 -22.31 -15.31
CA ASP A 3 -64.98 -21.72 -15.02
C ASP A 3 -64.05 -22.65 -14.22
N ALA A 4 -62.76 -22.60 -14.53
CA ALA A 4 -61.70 -22.98 -13.61
C ALA A 4 -60.51 -22.06 -13.86
N PHE A 5 -60.26 -21.13 -12.96
CA PHE A 5 -58.98 -20.38 -12.83
C PHE A 5 -57.93 -21.30 -12.24
N PRO A 6 -56.72 -21.36 -12.75
CA PRO A 6 -55.59 -21.84 -11.98
C PRO A 6 -54.77 -20.66 -11.39
N GLY A 7 -54.47 -20.84 -10.13
CA GLY A 7 -53.78 -19.88 -9.28
C GLY A 7 -52.38 -19.52 -9.73
N ASN A 8 -52.07 -18.30 -9.39
CA ASN A 8 -50.80 -17.65 -9.54
C ASN A 8 -49.80 -18.17 -8.46
N PRO A 9 -48.65 -18.84 -8.80
CA PRO A 9 -47.61 -19.07 -7.80
C PRO A 9 -46.78 -17.84 -7.68
N ILE A 10 -46.85 -17.19 -6.50
CA ILE A 10 -45.95 -16.16 -6.04
C ILE A 10 -44.53 -16.74 -6.04
N ALA A 11 -43.78 -16.42 -7.06
CA ALA A 11 -42.35 -16.69 -7.10
C ALA A 11 -41.65 -15.77 -6.06
N HIS A 12 -41.34 -16.35 -4.92
CA HIS A 12 -40.40 -15.78 -3.98
C HIS A 12 -39.05 -15.56 -4.65
N ASN A 13 -38.83 -14.36 -5.11
CA ASN A 13 -37.53 -13.91 -5.60
C ASN A 13 -36.61 -13.74 -4.39
N VAL A 14 -35.99 -14.84 -3.96
CA VAL A 14 -34.88 -14.84 -3.01
C VAL A 14 -33.70 -14.23 -3.77
N ARG A 15 -33.57 -12.90 -3.68
CA ARG A 15 -32.31 -12.23 -3.97
C ARG A 15 -31.26 -12.87 -3.06
N SER A 16 -30.47 -13.75 -3.64
CA SER A 16 -29.23 -14.20 -3.04
C SER A 16 -28.38 -12.95 -2.79
N TYR A 17 -28.33 -12.53 -1.54
CA TYR A 17 -27.28 -11.64 -1.07
C TYR A 17 -25.97 -12.41 -1.31
N ARG A 18 -25.31 -12.11 -2.43
CA ARG A 18 -23.90 -12.41 -2.56
C ARG A 18 -23.23 -11.66 -1.40
N LEU A 19 -22.92 -12.37 -0.34
CA LEU A 19 -21.90 -11.95 0.59
C LEU A 19 -20.71 -11.55 -0.29
N CYS A 20 -20.37 -10.26 -0.33
CA CYS A 20 -19.11 -9.82 -0.91
C CYS A 20 -18.02 -10.60 -0.18
N ARG A 21 -17.49 -11.63 -0.82
CA ARG A 21 -16.27 -12.25 -0.35
C ARG A 21 -15.23 -11.13 -0.41
N VAL A 22 -14.78 -10.69 0.75
CA VAL A 22 -13.62 -9.80 0.84
C VAL A 22 -12.48 -10.59 0.23
N GLU A 23 -12.01 -10.18 -0.94
CA GLU A 23 -10.94 -10.89 -1.64
C GLU A 23 -9.60 -10.42 -1.06
N THR A 24 -8.84 -11.35 -0.53
CA THR A 24 -7.47 -11.10 -0.05
C THR A 24 -6.62 -10.62 -1.21
N MET A 25 -6.16 -9.36 -1.12
CA MET A 25 -5.30 -8.75 -2.13
C MET A 25 -3.85 -9.15 -1.96
N LEU A 26 -3.33 -9.08 -0.72
CA LEU A 26 -1.96 -9.44 -0.38
C LEU A 26 -1.98 -10.43 0.77
N LYS A 27 -1.31 -11.58 0.59
CA LYS A 27 -1.09 -12.58 1.63
C LYS A 27 0.39 -12.91 1.73
N ILE A 28 0.93 -12.70 2.91
CA ILE A 28 2.31 -13.01 3.27
C ILE A 28 2.28 -14.10 4.31
N GLU A 29 2.99 -15.21 4.07
CA GLU A 29 3.05 -16.35 4.98
C GLU A 29 4.50 -16.69 5.30
N ASN A 30 4.87 -16.58 6.57
CA ASN A 30 6.16 -16.96 7.12
C ASN A 30 7.35 -16.40 6.32
N LEU A 31 7.30 -15.11 5.97
CA LEU A 31 8.30 -14.46 5.13
C LEU A 31 9.61 -14.25 5.90
N HIS A 32 10.70 -14.78 5.34
CA HIS A 32 12.06 -14.55 5.79
C HIS A 32 12.84 -13.81 4.71
N ALA A 33 13.59 -12.78 5.11
CA ALA A 33 14.40 -12.02 4.17
C ALA A 33 15.71 -11.53 4.80
N ARG A 34 16.77 -11.49 3.97
CA ARG A 34 18.11 -11.02 4.32
C ARG A 34 18.48 -9.77 3.54
N VAL A 35 19.30 -8.96 4.18
CA VAL A 35 19.96 -7.80 3.58
C VAL A 35 21.43 -7.88 3.95
N GLU A 36 22.32 -7.86 2.97
CA GLU A 36 23.79 -8.00 3.18
C GLU A 36 24.15 -9.21 4.06
N GLY A 37 23.48 -10.33 3.84
CA GLY A 37 23.69 -11.58 4.59
C GLY A 37 23.06 -11.63 5.99
N LYS A 38 22.52 -10.52 6.50
CA LYS A 38 21.84 -10.47 7.80
C LYS A 38 20.36 -10.70 7.64
N GLU A 39 19.78 -11.65 8.37
CA GLU A 39 18.35 -11.90 8.40
C GLU A 39 17.63 -10.76 9.14
N ILE A 40 16.69 -10.11 8.45
CA ILE A 40 15.90 -8.99 8.96
C ILE A 40 14.46 -9.39 9.19
N LEU A 41 13.80 -10.01 8.19
CA LEU A 41 12.47 -10.59 8.37
C LEU A 41 12.62 -12.06 8.78
N LYS A 42 11.90 -12.46 9.82
CA LYS A 42 12.11 -13.73 10.53
C LYS A 42 10.82 -14.52 10.69
N GLY A 43 10.03 -14.65 9.62
CA GLY A 43 8.75 -15.36 9.64
C GLY A 43 7.57 -14.41 9.78
N LEU A 44 7.58 -13.29 9.05
CA LEU A 44 6.48 -12.32 9.02
C LEU A 44 5.29 -12.90 8.27
N SER A 45 4.10 -12.80 8.87
CA SER A 45 2.83 -13.14 8.22
C SER A 45 1.87 -11.96 8.32
N LEU A 46 1.19 -11.64 7.20
CA LEU A 46 0.27 -10.51 7.10
C LEU A 46 -0.75 -10.80 5.99
N GLU A 47 -2.00 -10.45 6.22
CA GLU A 47 -3.06 -10.49 5.21
C GLU A 47 -3.68 -9.11 5.08
N VAL A 48 -3.85 -8.64 3.84
CA VAL A 48 -4.43 -7.33 3.50
C VAL A 48 -5.49 -7.55 2.44
N ASN A 49 -6.71 -7.08 2.70
CA ASN A 49 -7.80 -7.19 1.75
C ASN A 49 -7.92 -5.92 0.90
N ALA A 50 -8.60 -6.04 -0.23
CA ALA A 50 -8.93 -4.88 -1.06
C ALA A 50 -9.76 -3.87 -0.27
N GLY A 51 -9.44 -2.58 -0.41
CA GLY A 51 -10.12 -1.47 0.27
C GLY A 51 -9.59 -1.14 1.66
N GLU A 52 -8.74 -1.98 2.25
CA GLU A 52 -8.22 -1.79 3.61
C GLU A 52 -6.97 -0.91 3.66
N VAL A 53 -6.82 -0.24 4.78
CA VAL A 53 -5.64 0.55 5.15
C VAL A 53 -4.99 -0.08 6.36
N HIS A 54 -3.81 -0.63 6.18
CA HIS A 54 -3.00 -1.24 7.23
C HIS A 54 -1.83 -0.34 7.60
N ALA A 55 -1.57 -0.17 8.88
CA ALA A 55 -0.39 0.54 9.38
C ALA A 55 0.59 -0.47 10.00
N ILE A 56 1.85 -0.42 9.57
CA ILE A 56 2.96 -1.16 10.19
C ILE A 56 3.75 -0.19 11.04
N MET A 57 3.71 -0.39 12.35
CA MET A 57 4.47 0.38 13.33
C MET A 57 5.54 -0.49 13.98
N GLY A 58 6.53 0.11 14.59
CA GLY A 58 7.59 -0.64 15.27
C GLY A 58 8.87 0.17 15.41
N PRO A 59 9.81 -0.26 16.25
CA PRO A 59 11.07 0.44 16.48
C PRO A 59 11.95 0.49 15.23
N ASN A 60 12.95 1.36 15.23
CA ASN A 60 13.93 1.40 14.15
C ASN A 60 14.69 0.07 14.08
N GLY A 61 14.95 -0.39 12.86
CA GLY A 61 15.60 -1.68 12.62
C GLY A 61 14.70 -2.91 12.75
N ALA A 62 13.39 -2.76 13.03
CA ALA A 62 12.46 -3.89 13.13
C ALA A 62 12.20 -4.62 11.80
N GLY A 63 12.54 -4.01 10.65
CA GLY A 63 12.34 -4.60 9.32
C GLY A 63 11.22 -3.95 8.51
N LYS A 64 10.65 -2.81 8.94
CA LYS A 64 9.53 -2.12 8.26
C LYS A 64 9.83 -1.80 6.79
N SER A 65 10.89 -1.02 6.53
CA SER A 65 11.30 -0.66 5.17
C SER A 65 11.78 -1.88 4.38
N THR A 66 12.38 -2.88 5.05
CA THR A 66 12.74 -4.16 4.43
C THR A 66 11.51 -4.86 3.84
N LEU A 67 10.37 -4.86 4.56
CA LEU A 67 9.12 -5.39 4.05
C LEU A 67 8.69 -4.66 2.76
N GLY A 68 8.68 -3.32 2.76
CA GLY A 68 8.33 -2.52 1.58
C GLY A 68 9.24 -2.80 0.38
N HIS A 69 10.54 -2.93 0.62
CA HIS A 69 11.53 -3.24 -0.42
C HIS A 69 11.39 -4.66 -0.96
N VAL A 70 11.15 -5.66 -0.11
CA VAL A 70 10.86 -7.03 -0.54
C VAL A 70 9.61 -7.08 -1.41
N LEU A 71 8.52 -6.41 -1.00
CA LEU A 71 7.27 -6.38 -1.77
C LEU A 71 7.40 -5.65 -3.11
N SER A 72 8.23 -4.61 -3.19
CA SER A 72 8.50 -3.90 -4.44
C SER A 72 9.50 -4.62 -5.36
N GLY A 73 10.21 -5.63 -4.85
CA GLY A 73 11.21 -6.39 -5.61
C GLY A 73 12.55 -5.69 -5.75
N ARG A 74 12.91 -4.82 -4.80
CA ARG A 74 14.18 -4.10 -4.82
C ARG A 74 15.36 -5.06 -4.70
N ASP A 75 16.37 -4.87 -5.54
CA ASP A 75 17.61 -5.64 -5.50
C ASP A 75 18.35 -5.52 -4.15
N GLY A 76 19.05 -6.57 -3.76
CA GLY A 76 19.78 -6.64 -2.49
C GLY A 76 18.97 -7.14 -1.30
N TYR A 77 17.69 -7.47 -1.51
CA TYR A 77 16.78 -8.05 -0.52
C TYR A 77 16.48 -9.49 -0.90
N GLU A 78 17.17 -10.44 -0.26
CA GLU A 78 17.05 -11.87 -0.55
C GLU A 78 15.95 -12.51 0.29
N VAL A 79 14.91 -13.05 -0.35
CA VAL A 79 13.89 -13.88 0.32
C VAL A 79 14.43 -15.29 0.46
N THR A 80 14.52 -15.78 1.71
CA THR A 80 15.10 -17.09 2.02
C THR A 80 14.04 -18.15 2.33
N ALA A 81 12.84 -17.74 2.75
CA ALA A 81 11.69 -18.64 2.98
C ALA A 81 10.38 -17.84 3.02
N GLY A 82 9.27 -18.57 2.95
CA GLY A 82 7.91 -18.02 2.97
C GLY A 82 7.35 -17.75 1.59
N THR A 83 6.12 -17.26 1.54
CA THR A 83 5.39 -16.96 0.32
C THR A 83 4.75 -15.58 0.37
N VAL A 84 4.63 -14.94 -0.78
CA VAL A 84 3.91 -13.67 -0.95
C VAL A 84 2.97 -13.79 -2.14
N THR A 85 1.68 -13.90 -1.87
CA THR A 85 0.65 -13.95 -2.90
C THR A 85 -0.02 -12.58 -3.03
N TYR A 86 -0.09 -12.05 -4.24
CA TYR A 86 -0.76 -10.78 -4.57
C TYR A 86 -1.77 -11.02 -5.68
N ASN A 87 -3.07 -10.77 -5.41
CA ASN A 87 -4.17 -11.08 -6.33
C ASN A 87 -4.08 -12.49 -6.95
N GLY A 88 -3.71 -13.49 -6.14
CA GLY A 88 -3.55 -14.89 -6.57
C GLY A 88 -2.26 -15.21 -7.34
N ILE A 89 -1.35 -14.24 -7.51
CA ILE A 89 -0.06 -14.42 -8.21
C ILE A 89 1.06 -14.48 -7.17
N ASP A 90 2.03 -15.36 -7.35
CA ASP A 90 3.25 -15.34 -6.56
C ASP A 90 4.09 -14.09 -6.89
N LEU A 91 4.07 -13.11 -5.96
CA LEU A 91 4.73 -11.83 -6.15
C LEU A 91 6.27 -11.97 -6.21
N LEU A 92 6.82 -12.98 -5.54
CA LEU A 92 8.27 -13.15 -5.44
C LEU A 92 8.91 -13.56 -6.78
N THR A 93 8.12 -14.15 -7.68
CA THR A 93 8.59 -14.54 -9.02
C THR A 93 8.66 -13.39 -10.01
N LEU A 94 8.05 -12.24 -9.67
CA LEU A 94 7.95 -11.10 -10.58
C LEU A 94 9.14 -10.14 -10.39
N ALA A 95 9.69 -9.66 -11.51
CA ALA A 95 10.63 -8.55 -11.53
C ALA A 95 9.96 -7.23 -11.09
N PRO A 96 10.71 -6.23 -10.60
CA PRO A 96 10.14 -4.97 -10.08
C PRO A 96 9.18 -4.27 -11.03
N GLU A 97 9.52 -4.19 -12.31
CA GLU A 97 8.68 -3.59 -13.36
C GLU A 97 7.38 -4.37 -13.58
N ALA A 98 7.40 -5.70 -13.44
CA ALA A 98 6.21 -6.53 -13.54
C ALA A 98 5.29 -6.33 -12.32
N ARG A 99 5.85 -6.17 -11.11
CA ARG A 99 5.09 -5.82 -9.91
C ARG A 99 4.43 -4.45 -10.04
N ALA A 100 5.17 -3.45 -10.54
CA ALA A 100 4.62 -2.13 -10.81
C ALA A 100 3.50 -2.18 -11.86
N ALA A 101 3.66 -2.96 -12.93
CA ALA A 101 2.63 -3.16 -13.94
C ALA A 101 1.40 -3.90 -13.39
N ALA A 102 1.59 -4.84 -12.46
CA ALA A 102 0.50 -5.51 -11.73
C ALA A 102 -0.23 -4.59 -10.74
N GLY A 103 0.29 -3.38 -10.47
CA GLY A 103 -0.36 -2.38 -9.63
C GLY A 103 0.20 -2.28 -8.22
N VAL A 104 1.42 -2.74 -7.97
CA VAL A 104 2.16 -2.49 -6.74
C VAL A 104 2.93 -1.17 -6.86
N PHE A 105 2.81 -0.30 -5.87
CA PHE A 105 3.50 1.00 -5.82
C PHE A 105 4.22 1.15 -4.47
N LEU A 106 5.44 1.66 -4.51
CA LEU A 106 6.20 2.01 -3.31
C LEU A 106 6.51 3.51 -3.33
N ALA A 107 5.98 4.26 -2.35
CA ALA A 107 6.47 5.58 -2.01
C ALA A 107 7.67 5.42 -1.07
N PHE A 108 8.82 5.95 -1.48
CA PHE A 108 10.07 5.76 -0.79
C PHE A 108 10.21 6.68 0.44
N GLN A 109 10.91 6.22 1.46
CA GLN A 109 11.32 7.09 2.57
C GLN A 109 12.09 8.31 2.06
N TYR A 110 13.01 8.10 1.12
CA TYR A 110 13.77 9.15 0.42
C TYR A 110 13.49 9.06 -1.09
N PRO A 111 12.58 9.90 -1.62
CA PRO A 111 12.26 9.88 -3.05
C PRO A 111 13.48 10.17 -3.93
N VAL A 112 13.67 9.32 -4.93
CA VAL A 112 14.83 9.40 -5.85
C VAL A 112 14.69 10.60 -6.78
N GLU A 113 15.80 11.29 -7.04
CA GLU A 113 15.89 12.33 -8.06
C GLU A 113 16.27 11.71 -9.40
N ILE A 114 15.63 12.17 -10.48
CA ILE A 114 15.97 11.76 -11.85
C ILE A 114 16.29 13.02 -12.66
N PRO A 115 17.56 13.48 -12.61
CA PRO A 115 17.95 14.73 -13.28
C PRO A 115 17.67 14.68 -14.78
N GLY A 116 17.17 15.78 -15.34
CA GLY A 116 16.91 15.92 -16.77
C GLY A 116 15.66 15.18 -17.29
N VAL A 117 14.98 14.38 -16.46
CA VAL A 117 13.73 13.70 -16.84
C VAL A 117 12.54 14.40 -16.17
N ASN A 118 11.73 15.12 -16.95
CA ASN A 118 10.57 15.81 -16.39
C ASN A 118 9.43 14.84 -16.02
N ASN A 119 8.58 15.27 -15.06
CA ASN A 119 7.46 14.48 -14.55
C ASN A 119 6.49 14.06 -15.67
N THR A 120 6.24 14.91 -16.66
CA THR A 120 5.34 14.58 -17.79
C THR A 120 5.84 13.38 -18.57
N TYR A 121 7.12 13.38 -18.94
CA TYR A 121 7.72 12.29 -19.71
C TYR A 121 7.76 11.00 -18.88
N PHE A 122 8.25 11.10 -17.64
CA PHE A 122 8.34 9.96 -16.72
C PHE A 122 6.99 9.28 -16.50
N LEU A 123 5.99 10.07 -16.11
CA LEU A 123 4.66 9.53 -15.77
C LEU A 123 3.94 8.98 -17.01
N ARG A 124 4.07 9.61 -18.17
CA ARG A 124 3.49 9.09 -19.40
C ARG A 124 4.10 7.74 -19.79
N ALA A 125 5.43 7.64 -19.70
CA ALA A 125 6.13 6.39 -20.00
C ALA A 125 5.71 5.28 -19.04
N ALA A 126 5.68 5.56 -17.74
CA ALA A 126 5.28 4.61 -16.71
C ALA A 126 3.82 4.15 -16.87
N LEU A 127 2.89 5.10 -17.06
CA LEU A 127 1.47 4.78 -17.24
C LEU A 127 1.23 3.96 -18.51
N ASN A 128 1.86 4.32 -19.63
CA ASN A 128 1.70 3.59 -20.88
C ASN A 128 2.34 2.20 -20.81
N ALA A 129 3.45 2.02 -20.09
CA ALA A 129 4.00 0.69 -19.83
C ALA A 129 3.02 -0.20 -19.05
N GLN A 130 2.36 0.33 -18.00
CA GLN A 130 1.33 -0.39 -17.27
C GLN A 130 0.12 -0.73 -18.15
N ARG A 131 -0.37 0.24 -18.95
CA ARG A 131 -1.51 0.05 -19.87
C ARG A 131 -1.22 -1.03 -20.90
N LYS A 132 -0.02 -1.04 -21.45
CA LYS A 132 0.43 -2.08 -22.40
C LYS A 132 0.37 -3.48 -21.80
N VAL A 133 0.85 -3.66 -20.56
CA VAL A 133 0.78 -4.95 -19.87
C VAL A 133 -0.66 -5.39 -19.62
N ARG A 134 -1.57 -4.44 -19.34
CA ARG A 134 -3.00 -4.69 -19.15
C ARG A 134 -3.77 -4.88 -20.46
N GLY A 135 -3.11 -4.81 -21.63
CA GLY A 135 -3.77 -4.88 -22.94
C GLY A 135 -4.59 -3.64 -23.30
N GLU A 136 -4.37 -2.53 -22.60
CA GLU A 136 -5.05 -1.26 -22.84
C GLU A 136 -4.29 -0.43 -23.89
N LYS A 137 -5.04 0.41 -24.62
CA LYS A 137 -4.42 1.33 -25.59
C LYS A 137 -3.58 2.38 -24.88
N GLU A 138 -2.36 2.62 -25.38
CA GLU A 138 -1.50 3.70 -24.90
C GLU A 138 -2.16 5.07 -25.10
N LEU A 139 -1.93 5.98 -24.15
CA LEU A 139 -2.39 7.35 -24.22
C LEU A 139 -1.43 8.17 -25.07
N ASP A 140 -1.97 8.94 -26.01
CA ASP A 140 -1.21 9.99 -26.69
C ASP A 140 -0.90 11.16 -25.74
N SER A 141 -0.10 12.13 -26.21
CA SER A 141 0.32 13.25 -25.37
C SER A 141 -0.84 14.12 -24.90
N MET A 142 -1.88 14.32 -25.72
CA MET A 142 -3.04 15.15 -25.36
C MET A 142 -3.94 14.45 -24.36
N GLN A 143 -4.22 13.18 -24.57
CA GLN A 143 -5.01 12.35 -23.66
C GLN A 143 -4.33 12.27 -22.29
N PHE A 144 -3.02 12.05 -22.26
CA PHE A 144 -2.24 12.03 -21.04
C PHE A 144 -2.27 13.38 -20.30
N LEU A 145 -2.03 14.50 -20.99
CA LEU A 145 -2.06 15.83 -20.38
C LEU A 145 -3.46 16.18 -19.82
N LYS A 146 -4.53 15.77 -20.48
CA LYS A 146 -5.88 15.94 -19.96
C LYS A 146 -6.06 15.17 -18.63
N LEU A 147 -5.72 13.89 -18.61
CA LEU A 147 -5.80 13.06 -17.42
C LEU A 147 -5.00 13.64 -16.25
N VAL A 148 -3.75 14.01 -16.51
CA VAL A 148 -2.83 14.52 -15.49
C VAL A 148 -3.32 15.84 -14.90
N ARG A 149 -3.82 16.78 -15.72
CA ARG A 149 -4.38 18.04 -15.24
C ARG A 149 -5.62 17.86 -14.37
N GLU A 150 -6.47 16.87 -14.66
CA GLU A 150 -7.58 16.50 -13.79
C GLU A 150 -7.07 16.04 -12.42
N LYS A 151 -6.02 15.20 -12.37
CA LYS A 151 -5.41 14.76 -11.12
C LYS A 151 -4.75 15.90 -10.34
N LEU A 152 -4.00 16.78 -11.01
CA LEU A 152 -3.40 17.97 -10.37
C LEU A 152 -4.47 18.86 -9.73
N LYS A 153 -5.58 19.10 -10.43
CA LYS A 153 -6.69 19.90 -9.92
C LYS A 153 -7.31 19.29 -8.65
N VAL A 154 -7.57 17.98 -8.67
CA VAL A 154 -8.13 17.26 -7.50
C VAL A 154 -7.19 17.34 -6.31
N MET A 155 -5.88 17.27 -6.54
CA MET A 155 -4.85 17.31 -5.51
C MET A 155 -4.37 18.72 -5.14
N GLN A 156 -4.89 19.75 -5.80
CA GLN A 156 -4.51 21.15 -5.60
C GLN A 156 -2.99 21.40 -5.80
N ILE A 157 -2.42 20.72 -6.82
CA ILE A 157 -0.99 20.83 -7.18
C ILE A 157 -0.87 21.70 -8.43
N SER A 158 0.17 22.56 -8.48
CA SER A 158 0.45 23.43 -9.63
C SER A 158 0.89 22.63 -10.86
N ASP A 159 0.46 23.05 -12.04
CA ASP A 159 0.90 22.50 -13.34
C ASP A 159 2.43 22.61 -13.55
N GLU A 160 3.11 23.54 -12.87
CA GLU A 160 4.57 23.69 -12.93
C GLU A 160 5.33 22.41 -12.57
N LEU A 161 4.75 21.59 -11.70
CA LEU A 161 5.31 20.29 -11.32
C LEU A 161 5.58 19.40 -12.54
N LEU A 162 4.75 19.47 -13.56
CA LEU A 162 4.87 18.64 -14.78
C LEU A 162 6.14 18.91 -15.58
N HIS A 163 6.62 20.14 -15.54
CA HIS A 163 7.76 20.60 -16.34
C HIS A 163 9.10 20.45 -15.62
N ARG A 164 9.06 20.28 -14.29
CA ARG A 164 10.27 20.07 -13.48
C ARG A 164 10.76 18.62 -13.62
N ALA A 165 12.06 18.44 -13.54
CA ALA A 165 12.66 17.11 -13.45
C ALA A 165 12.21 16.40 -12.16
N VAL A 166 12.07 15.08 -12.24
CA VAL A 166 11.53 14.26 -11.13
C VAL A 166 12.37 14.48 -9.88
N ASN A 167 11.77 15.13 -8.89
CA ASN A 167 12.32 15.41 -7.56
C ASN A 167 13.61 16.26 -7.52
N GLU A 168 14.17 16.69 -8.67
CA GLU A 168 15.39 17.49 -8.73
C GLU A 168 15.17 18.87 -8.12
N GLY A 169 15.95 19.19 -7.07
CA GLY A 169 15.84 20.47 -6.36
C GLY A 169 14.51 20.67 -5.62
N PHE A 170 13.74 19.64 -5.38
CA PHE A 170 12.53 19.70 -4.57
C PHE A 170 12.87 19.69 -3.07
N SER A 171 12.13 20.45 -2.28
CA SER A 171 12.12 20.28 -0.83
C SER A 171 11.57 18.90 -0.45
N GLY A 172 11.81 18.45 0.79
CA GLY A 172 11.27 17.18 1.28
C GLY A 172 9.74 17.06 1.10
N GLY A 173 9.01 18.12 1.44
CA GLY A 173 7.56 18.18 1.27
C GLY A 173 7.12 18.13 -0.20
N GLU A 174 7.84 18.81 -1.10
CA GLU A 174 7.56 18.73 -2.54
C GLU A 174 7.80 17.31 -3.09
N LYS A 175 8.87 16.63 -2.66
CA LYS A 175 9.18 15.26 -3.07
C LYS A 175 8.05 14.31 -2.66
N LYS A 176 7.58 14.40 -1.42
CA LYS A 176 6.48 13.56 -0.93
C LYS A 176 5.16 13.85 -1.66
N ARG A 177 4.84 15.12 -1.89
CA ARG A 177 3.66 15.49 -2.70
C ARG A 177 3.76 14.96 -4.14
N ASN A 178 4.97 15.00 -4.73
CA ASN A 178 5.19 14.44 -6.05
C ASN A 178 4.97 12.92 -6.09
N GLU A 179 5.38 12.18 -5.05
CA GLU A 179 5.10 10.73 -4.95
C GLU A 179 3.60 10.45 -4.85
N ILE A 180 2.86 11.19 -4.02
CA ILE A 180 1.40 11.03 -3.94
C ILE A 180 0.73 11.38 -5.27
N PHE A 181 1.24 12.39 -5.98
CA PHE A 181 0.79 12.72 -7.33
C PHE A 181 1.10 11.59 -8.34
N GLN A 182 2.29 11.00 -8.30
CA GLN A 182 2.63 9.82 -9.11
C GLN A 182 1.66 8.68 -8.82
N MET A 183 1.37 8.40 -7.55
CA MET A 183 0.38 7.40 -7.15
C MET A 183 -1.03 7.72 -7.71
N ALA A 184 -1.43 9.00 -7.73
CA ALA A 184 -2.71 9.42 -8.29
C ALA A 184 -2.82 9.20 -9.80
N VAL A 185 -1.71 9.36 -10.53
CA VAL A 185 -1.65 9.15 -11.98
C VAL A 185 -1.58 7.67 -12.33
N LEU A 186 -0.78 6.89 -11.59
CA LEU A 186 -0.53 5.46 -11.87
C LEU A 186 -1.65 4.55 -11.35
N GLU A 187 -2.48 5.03 -10.42
CA GLU A 187 -3.63 4.31 -9.85
C GLU A 187 -3.32 2.86 -9.43
N PRO A 188 -2.34 2.65 -8.52
CA PRO A 188 -2.00 1.31 -8.07
C PRO A 188 -3.15 0.67 -7.29
N GLN A 189 -3.18 -0.66 -7.25
CA GLN A 189 -4.10 -1.41 -6.39
C GLN A 189 -3.53 -1.58 -4.98
N LEU A 190 -2.22 -1.83 -4.85
CA LEU A 190 -1.51 -1.87 -3.57
C LEU A 190 -0.51 -0.72 -3.49
N ALA A 191 -0.73 0.21 -2.58
CA ALA A 191 0.17 1.32 -2.31
C ALA A 191 0.90 1.10 -0.98
N ILE A 192 2.22 0.97 -1.04
CA ILE A 192 3.10 0.86 0.12
C ILE A 192 3.69 2.25 0.35
N LEU A 193 3.46 2.83 1.53
CA LEU A 193 3.91 4.17 1.89
C LEU A 193 4.97 4.05 2.99
N ASP A 194 6.25 4.16 2.60
CA ASP A 194 7.36 4.00 3.56
C ASP A 194 7.77 5.37 4.14
N GLU A 195 7.42 5.57 5.41
CA GLU A 195 7.70 6.79 6.19
C GLU A 195 7.43 8.09 5.42
N THR A 196 6.27 8.16 4.74
CA THR A 196 5.90 9.32 3.93
C THR A 196 5.63 10.58 4.75
N ASP A 197 5.56 10.47 6.05
CA ASP A 197 5.39 11.53 7.04
C ASP A 197 6.71 12.07 7.62
N SER A 198 7.84 11.39 7.36
CA SER A 198 9.14 11.76 7.92
C SER A 198 9.62 13.11 7.38
N GLY A 199 10.00 14.02 8.29
CA GLY A 199 10.56 15.33 7.95
C GLY A 199 9.56 16.34 7.38
N LEU A 200 8.26 16.07 7.42
CA LEU A 200 7.23 16.99 6.98
C LEU A 200 6.78 17.94 8.10
N ASP A 201 6.52 19.19 7.71
CA ASP A 201 5.74 20.10 8.55
C ASP A 201 4.26 19.69 8.55
N ILE A 202 3.46 20.32 9.41
CA ILE A 202 2.04 19.97 9.62
C ILE A 202 1.22 20.15 8.32
N ASP A 203 1.52 21.17 7.54
CA ASP A 203 0.72 21.48 6.34
C ASP A 203 1.06 20.53 5.20
N ALA A 204 2.34 20.19 5.00
CA ALA A 204 2.76 19.16 4.05
C ALA A 204 2.21 17.78 4.43
N LEU A 205 2.19 17.43 5.73
CA LEU A 205 1.60 16.20 6.23
C LEU A 205 0.11 16.11 5.92
N LYS A 206 -0.64 17.19 6.17
CA LYS A 206 -2.08 17.24 5.83
C LYS A 206 -2.34 17.07 4.35
N GLN A 207 -1.53 17.68 3.49
CA GLN A 207 -1.66 17.55 2.03
C GLN A 207 -1.38 16.12 1.56
N VAL A 208 -0.34 15.47 2.09
CA VAL A 208 -0.04 14.06 1.84
C VAL A 208 -1.22 13.18 2.27
N ALA A 209 -1.70 13.37 3.49
CA ALA A 209 -2.83 12.61 4.03
C ALA A 209 -4.11 12.82 3.23
N GLN A 210 -4.41 14.05 2.82
CA GLN A 210 -5.55 14.35 1.95
C GLN A 210 -5.41 13.63 0.60
N GLY A 211 -4.22 13.62 0.01
CA GLY A 211 -3.93 12.88 -1.22
C GLY A 211 -4.21 11.39 -1.07
N VAL A 212 -3.71 10.76 0.01
CA VAL A 212 -3.96 9.34 0.31
C VAL A 212 -5.46 9.08 0.47
N ASN A 213 -6.17 9.89 1.27
CA ASN A 213 -7.61 9.73 1.50
C ASN A 213 -8.43 9.91 0.21
N THR A 214 -8.04 10.84 -0.68
CA THR A 214 -8.69 11.03 -1.99
C THR A 214 -8.54 9.79 -2.89
N LEU A 215 -7.46 9.03 -2.70
CA LEU A 215 -7.16 7.84 -3.49
C LEU A 215 -7.73 6.55 -2.88
N ARG A 216 -8.34 6.59 -1.69
CA ARG A 216 -9.02 5.40 -1.12
C ARG A 216 -10.14 4.93 -2.03
N SER A 217 -10.21 3.63 -2.24
CA SER A 217 -11.30 2.98 -2.99
C SER A 217 -11.46 1.53 -2.53
N PRO A 218 -12.62 0.91 -2.77
CA PRO A 218 -12.83 -0.50 -2.41
C PRO A 218 -11.87 -1.49 -3.11
N GLN A 219 -11.18 -1.05 -4.17
CA GLN A 219 -10.27 -1.86 -4.95
C GLN A 219 -8.78 -1.56 -4.66
N ARG A 220 -8.49 -0.62 -3.73
CA ARG A 220 -7.13 -0.22 -3.40
C ARG A 220 -6.83 -0.46 -1.94
N ALA A 221 -5.74 -1.17 -1.68
CA ALA A 221 -5.21 -1.32 -0.33
C ALA A 221 -4.01 -0.40 -0.11
N PHE A 222 -3.85 0.04 1.14
CA PHE A 222 -2.69 0.81 1.58
C PHE A 222 -1.96 0.07 2.68
N LEU A 223 -0.65 -0.04 2.55
CA LEU A 223 0.25 -0.51 3.59
C LEU A 223 1.13 0.66 4.01
N MET A 224 0.78 1.33 5.09
CA MET A 224 1.50 2.48 5.62
C MET A 224 2.55 2.03 6.63
N ILE A 225 3.80 2.33 6.35
CA ILE A 225 4.93 2.09 7.27
C ILE A 225 5.24 3.43 7.92
N THR A 226 5.05 3.52 9.23
CA THR A 226 5.36 4.73 9.99
C THR A 226 5.72 4.39 11.44
N HIS A 227 6.48 5.24 12.07
CA HIS A 227 6.74 5.19 13.51
C HIS A 227 6.06 6.35 14.23
N TYR A 228 5.32 7.21 13.52
CA TYR A 228 4.59 8.34 14.07
C TYR A 228 3.08 8.17 13.94
N GLN A 229 2.36 8.47 15.01
CA GLN A 229 0.91 8.47 15.03
C GLN A 229 0.33 9.60 14.17
N ARG A 230 1.04 10.72 14.01
CA ARG A 230 0.52 11.93 13.34
C ARG A 230 -0.13 11.67 11.99
N LEU A 231 0.46 10.80 11.15
CA LEU A 231 -0.14 10.44 9.87
C LEU A 231 -1.44 9.66 10.07
N LEU A 232 -1.47 8.78 11.07
CA LEU A 232 -2.63 7.92 11.37
C LEU A 232 -3.82 8.69 11.95
N ASP A 233 -3.62 9.92 12.41
CA ASP A 233 -4.71 10.80 12.81
C ASP A 233 -5.47 11.37 11.62
N TYR A 234 -4.79 11.57 10.49
CA TYR A 234 -5.37 12.06 9.25
C TYR A 234 -5.77 10.94 8.29
N VAL A 235 -5.01 9.83 8.24
CA VAL A 235 -5.31 8.63 7.44
C VAL A 235 -5.58 7.49 8.41
N VAL A 236 -6.83 7.40 8.86
CA VAL A 236 -7.23 6.39 9.86
C VAL A 236 -7.08 4.99 9.25
N PRO A 237 -6.23 4.13 9.84
CA PRO A 237 -6.08 2.74 9.40
C PRO A 237 -7.24 1.88 9.89
N ASP A 238 -7.55 0.82 9.13
CA ASP A 238 -8.47 -0.22 9.54
C ASP A 238 -7.78 -1.19 10.51
N PHE A 239 -6.48 -1.45 10.27
CA PHE A 239 -5.63 -2.31 11.11
C PHE A 239 -4.28 -1.67 11.41
N VAL A 240 -3.79 -1.92 12.61
CA VAL A 240 -2.44 -1.53 13.05
C VAL A 240 -1.69 -2.79 13.46
N HIS A 241 -0.49 -2.96 12.95
CA HIS A 241 0.40 -4.08 13.24
C HIS A 241 1.71 -3.59 13.83
N VAL A 242 2.15 -4.24 14.89
CA VAL A 242 3.45 -3.96 15.51
C VAL A 242 4.48 -4.94 15.00
N LEU A 243 5.47 -4.42 14.29
CA LEU A 243 6.62 -5.18 13.80
C LEU A 243 7.78 -5.02 14.79
N ALA A 244 8.25 -6.12 15.36
CA ALA A 244 9.41 -6.17 16.22
C ALA A 244 10.26 -7.40 15.87
N ASP A 245 11.57 -7.24 15.84
CA ASP A 245 12.54 -8.29 15.50
C ASP A 245 12.16 -9.13 14.27
N GLY A 246 11.69 -8.47 13.20
CA GLY A 246 11.35 -9.10 11.92
C GLY A 246 10.02 -9.87 11.90
N ARG A 247 9.16 -9.71 12.91
CA ARG A 247 7.87 -10.42 13.06
C ARG A 247 6.77 -9.45 13.45
N ILE A 248 5.54 -9.72 13.01
CA ILE A 248 4.36 -9.06 13.59
C ILE A 248 4.09 -9.73 14.93
N VAL A 249 4.19 -8.92 16.00
CA VAL A 249 4.04 -9.40 17.39
C VAL A 249 2.66 -9.07 17.96
N GLU A 250 2.01 -8.04 17.46
CA GLU A 250 0.66 -7.64 17.86
C GLU A 250 -0.08 -7.03 16.68
N SER A 251 -1.39 -7.24 16.62
CA SER A 251 -2.27 -6.62 15.64
C SER A 251 -3.54 -6.14 16.32
N GLY A 252 -4.05 -5.00 15.93
CA GLY A 252 -5.24 -4.40 16.50
C GLY A 252 -5.83 -3.31 15.61
N ASP A 253 -6.71 -2.53 16.16
CA ASP A 253 -7.31 -1.36 15.53
C ASP A 253 -6.48 -0.08 15.84
N LYS A 254 -7.01 1.08 15.47
CA LYS A 254 -6.39 2.39 15.74
C LYS A 254 -5.99 2.60 17.21
N SER A 255 -6.67 1.97 18.17
CA SER A 255 -6.36 2.13 19.60
C SER A 255 -4.98 1.58 19.96
N LEU A 256 -4.48 0.61 19.19
CA LEU A 256 -3.12 0.08 19.34
C LEU A 256 -2.06 1.16 19.06
N ALA A 257 -2.25 2.00 18.04
CA ALA A 257 -1.33 3.10 17.75
C ALA A 257 -1.25 4.11 18.91
N LEU A 258 -2.39 4.43 19.54
CA LEU A 258 -2.44 5.31 20.72
C LEU A 258 -1.66 4.72 21.90
N LYS A 259 -1.85 3.43 22.18
CA LYS A 259 -1.10 2.73 23.26
C LYS A 259 0.41 2.75 22.99
N LEU A 260 0.84 2.60 21.74
CA LEU A 260 2.25 2.66 21.36
C LEU A 260 2.87 4.03 21.59
N GLU A 261 2.12 5.11 21.34
CA GLU A 261 2.59 6.46 21.60
C GLU A 261 2.73 6.76 23.10
N GLU A 262 1.76 6.30 23.90
CA GLU A 262 1.77 6.53 25.36
C GLU A 262 2.82 5.69 26.08
N HIS A 263 3.00 4.42 25.72
CA HIS A 263 3.81 3.45 26.46
C HIS A 263 5.12 3.06 25.75
N GLY A 264 5.29 3.46 24.48
CA GLY A 264 6.42 3.03 23.65
C GLY A 264 6.36 1.53 23.30
N TYR A 265 7.37 1.04 22.62
CA TYR A 265 7.48 -0.36 22.17
C TYR A 265 8.01 -1.32 23.25
N ALA A 266 8.52 -0.82 24.38
CA ALA A 266 9.22 -1.63 25.39
C ALA A 266 8.29 -2.66 26.04
N GLY A 267 7.02 -2.32 26.26
CA GLY A 267 6.03 -3.23 26.87
C GLY A 267 5.65 -4.41 25.98
N ILE A 268 5.66 -4.21 24.66
CA ILE A 268 5.24 -5.23 23.70
C ILE A 268 6.36 -6.24 23.43
N ALA A 269 7.62 -5.76 23.33
CA ALA A 269 8.77 -6.64 23.15
C ALA A 269 9.00 -7.59 24.35
N ALA A 270 8.66 -7.17 25.56
CA ALA A 270 8.82 -7.97 26.77
C ALA A 270 7.74 -9.08 26.90
N SER A 271 6.56 -8.91 26.30
CA SER A 271 5.46 -9.89 26.37
C SER A 271 5.57 -11.05 25.39
N HIS A 272 6.51 -10.98 24.41
CA HIS A 272 6.76 -12.03 23.42
C HIS A 272 8.24 -12.40 23.37
N PRO A 273 8.77 -13.14 24.38
CA PRO A 273 10.12 -13.67 24.29
C PRO A 273 10.18 -14.64 23.09
N ALA A 274 11.22 -14.48 22.27
CA ALA A 274 11.47 -15.31 21.10
C ALA A 274 11.41 -16.81 21.49
N GLY A 275 10.31 -17.51 21.11
CA GLY A 275 10.26 -18.97 21.31
C GLY A 275 8.98 -19.62 21.81
N SER A 276 7.83 -18.96 21.91
CA SER A 276 6.60 -19.68 22.28
C SER A 276 5.70 -19.95 21.08
N HIS A 277 5.90 -21.09 20.44
CA HIS A 277 4.88 -21.69 19.58
C HIS A 277 3.69 -22.15 20.44
N GLN A 278 2.61 -21.39 20.49
CA GLN A 278 1.32 -21.96 20.86
C GLN A 278 0.55 -22.28 19.57
N ALA A 279 0.60 -23.56 19.20
CA ALA A 279 -0.37 -24.15 18.30
C ALA A 279 -1.74 -24.12 18.99
N GLY A 280 -2.58 -23.16 18.62
CA GLY A 280 -3.98 -23.13 19.00
C GLY A 280 -4.72 -24.23 18.25
N ALA A 281 -4.89 -25.38 18.88
CA ALA A 281 -5.85 -26.38 18.45
C ALA A 281 -7.26 -25.82 18.66
N VAL A 282 -7.99 -25.68 17.57
CA VAL A 282 -9.45 -25.47 17.61
C VAL A 282 -10.08 -26.83 17.73
N ALA A 283 -10.79 -27.01 18.84
CA ALA A 283 -11.73 -28.10 19.05
C ALA A 283 -13.11 -27.70 18.49
#